data_df605cef845340c0a601da1504852ca7
#
_entry.id   df605cef845340c0a601da1504852ca7
#
_cell.length_a   1.000
_cell.length_b   1.000
_cell.length_c   1.000
_cell.angle_alpha   90.00
_cell.angle_beta   90.00
_cell.angle_gamma   90.00
#
_symmetry.space_group_name_H-M   'P 1'
#
loop_
_entity.id
_entity.type
_entity.pdbx_description
1 polymer ?
#
loop_
_entity_poly.entity_id
_entity_poly.type
_entity_poly.pdbx_seq_one_letter_code
_entity_poly.pdbx_strand_id
1 'polypeptide(L)'
;MKKYQLNKGVIEGILGLCGDEGVFRKDFPGSLQIGFTELYGDNIFSIHSDIVSYLFFTKAKFDICYAENYFIDESEEKMFKALKGLHDFDIYEMANDYEVDVEVLGIMFSFLHEIFHMKQYLDMVHEGKSLNDLTERTKHLYDEVDKLERNGQDGSLLYRSIPQERFADLGAIIFLVDHIGELIDIVQSNVEVVGLEEA
;
A
#
# COMPACT_ATOMS: atom_id res chain seq x y z
N MET A 1 23.17 -0.71 -0.87
CA MET A 1 21.70 -0.70 -0.69
C MET A 1 21.40 -0.51 0.78
N LYS A 2 20.55 0.45 1.14
CA LYS A 2 20.13 0.65 2.53
C LYS A 2 19.01 -0.32 2.86
N LYS A 3 19.01 -0.82 4.10
CA LYS A 3 17.97 -1.67 4.63
C LYS A 3 17.40 -1.01 5.88
N TYR A 4 16.10 -0.87 5.93
CA TYR A 4 15.38 -0.24 7.03
C TYR A 4 14.63 -1.29 7.83
N GLN A 5 14.82 -1.30 9.14
CA GLN A 5 13.99 -2.08 10.05
C GLN A 5 12.74 -1.30 10.38
N LEU A 6 11.59 -1.90 10.10
CA LEU A 6 10.28 -1.33 10.38
C LEU A 6 9.83 -1.71 11.79
N ASN A 7 9.04 -0.84 12.38
CA ASN A 7 8.34 -1.13 13.62
C ASN A 7 6.87 -0.69 13.55
N LYS A 8 6.10 -1.11 14.52
CA LYS A 8 4.67 -0.80 14.59
C LYS A 8 4.37 0.71 14.63
N GLY A 9 5.31 1.53 15.11
CA GLY A 9 5.16 2.98 15.18
C GLY A 9 5.01 3.64 13.79
N VAL A 10 5.71 3.11 12.76
CA VAL A 10 5.51 3.57 11.37
C VAL A 10 4.06 3.37 10.94
N ILE A 11 3.55 2.16 11.16
CA ILE A 11 2.21 1.76 10.75
C ILE A 11 1.14 2.57 11.48
N GLU A 12 1.25 2.67 12.81
CA GLU A 12 0.32 3.43 13.64
C GLU A 12 0.35 4.93 13.33
N GLY A 13 1.53 5.48 13.03
CA GLY A 13 1.70 6.88 12.66
C GLY A 13 1.02 7.21 11.33
N ILE A 14 1.28 6.42 10.27
CA ILE A 14 0.66 6.64 8.96
C ILE A 14 -0.86 6.44 9.02
N LEU A 15 -1.34 5.40 9.71
CA LEU A 15 -2.79 5.20 9.92
C LEU A 15 -3.44 6.33 10.70
N GLY A 16 -2.75 6.85 11.72
CA GLY A 16 -3.21 8.01 12.49
C GLY A 16 -3.42 9.22 11.57
N LEU A 17 -2.41 9.56 10.77
CA LEU A 17 -2.49 10.65 9.79
C LEU A 17 -3.64 10.41 8.78
N CYS A 18 -3.76 9.22 8.21
CA CYS A 18 -4.87 8.88 7.31
C CYS A 18 -6.25 9.05 7.98
N GLY A 19 -6.35 8.72 9.26
CA GLY A 19 -7.58 8.90 10.05
C GLY A 19 -7.92 10.37 10.28
N ASP A 20 -6.93 11.18 10.63
CA ASP A 20 -7.07 12.62 10.89
C ASP A 20 -7.46 13.37 9.61
N GLU A 21 -6.86 13.01 8.48
CA GLU A 21 -7.13 13.56 7.15
C GLU A 21 -8.39 12.99 6.48
N GLY A 22 -9.10 12.10 7.16
CA GLY A 22 -10.41 11.61 6.74
C GLY A 22 -10.38 10.64 5.56
N VAL A 23 -9.28 9.91 5.34
CA VAL A 23 -9.20 8.82 4.35
C VAL A 23 -10.29 7.79 4.61
N PHE A 24 -10.58 7.52 5.88
CA PHE A 24 -11.65 6.63 6.29
C PHE A 24 -12.93 7.39 6.63
N ARG A 25 -14.05 6.86 6.14
CA ARG A 25 -15.36 7.47 6.43
C ARG A 25 -15.70 7.33 7.91
N LYS A 26 -16.06 8.44 8.56
CA LYS A 26 -16.53 8.48 9.97
C LYS A 26 -17.93 7.87 10.14
N ASP A 27 -18.69 7.76 9.04
CA ASP A 27 -20.07 7.27 9.00
C ASP A 27 -20.16 5.79 8.56
N PHE A 28 -19.09 5.02 8.70
CA PHE A 28 -19.11 3.59 8.38
C PHE A 28 -20.20 2.87 9.20
N PRO A 29 -21.18 2.20 8.55
CA PRO A 29 -22.34 1.64 9.22
C PRO A 29 -21.99 0.32 9.92
N GLY A 30 -21.11 0.36 10.92
CA GLY A 30 -20.69 -0.88 11.57
C GLY A 30 -19.53 -0.73 12.52
N SER A 31 -18.86 -1.84 12.84
CA SER A 31 -17.60 -1.85 13.56
C SER A 31 -16.44 -2.09 12.61
N LEU A 32 -15.42 -1.25 12.73
CA LEU A 32 -14.14 -1.40 12.06
C LEU A 32 -13.11 -1.86 13.11
N GLN A 33 -12.40 -2.95 12.81
CA GLN A 33 -11.28 -3.44 13.61
C GLN A 33 -10.04 -3.50 12.70
N ILE A 34 -8.93 -2.90 13.15
CA ILE A 34 -7.65 -2.95 12.46
C ILE A 34 -6.67 -3.67 13.38
N GLY A 35 -6.12 -4.78 12.92
CA GLY A 35 -5.04 -5.53 13.56
C GLY A 35 -3.72 -5.32 12.82
N PHE A 36 -2.62 -5.74 13.44
CA PHE A 36 -1.29 -5.68 12.86
C PHE A 36 -0.59 -7.01 13.06
N THR A 37 0.03 -7.50 12.00
CA THR A 37 0.82 -8.73 12.02
C THR A 37 2.18 -8.47 11.39
N GLU A 38 3.23 -8.57 12.19
CA GLU A 38 4.60 -8.53 11.70
C GLU A 38 4.94 -9.85 10.99
N LEU A 39 5.46 -9.75 9.77
CA LEU A 39 5.91 -10.89 8.99
C LEU A 39 7.44 -10.96 9.04
N TYR A 40 7.95 -12.15 9.32
CA TYR A 40 9.38 -12.42 9.19
C TYR A 40 9.72 -12.57 7.72
N GLY A 41 10.43 -11.59 7.17
CA GLY A 41 10.83 -11.56 5.78
C GLY A 41 11.00 -10.12 5.28
N ASP A 42 11.29 -10.02 3.99
CA ASP A 42 11.58 -8.75 3.36
C ASP A 42 10.45 -8.36 2.39
N ASN A 43 10.19 -7.06 2.28
CA ASN A 43 9.35 -6.42 1.26
C ASN A 43 7.91 -6.94 1.10
N ILE A 44 7.20 -7.17 2.20
CA ILE A 44 5.79 -7.53 2.15
C ILE A 44 4.97 -6.51 2.94
N PHE A 45 4.11 -5.80 2.24
CA PHE A 45 2.97 -5.12 2.82
C PHE A 45 1.71 -5.76 2.22
N SER A 46 0.76 -6.13 3.06
CA SER A 46 -0.52 -6.67 2.59
C SER A 46 -1.62 -6.44 3.60
N ILE A 47 -2.85 -6.36 3.11
CA ILE A 47 -4.04 -6.27 3.96
C ILE A 47 -4.91 -7.51 3.77
N HIS A 48 -5.15 -8.22 4.86
CA HIS A 48 -6.17 -9.25 4.92
C HIS A 48 -7.48 -8.65 5.42
N SER A 49 -8.56 -8.86 4.69
CA SER A 49 -9.88 -8.34 5.04
C SER A 49 -10.85 -9.47 5.35
N ASP A 50 -11.61 -9.32 6.44
CA ASP A 50 -12.79 -10.13 6.76
C ASP A 50 -13.98 -9.17 6.94
N ILE A 51 -14.87 -9.14 5.95
CA ILE A 51 -16.01 -8.24 5.93
C ILE A 51 -17.30 -9.06 5.92
N VAL A 52 -18.04 -8.97 7.01
CA VAL A 52 -19.34 -9.63 7.16
C VAL A 52 -20.44 -8.58 7.27
N SER A 53 -21.33 -8.58 6.30
CA SER A 53 -22.47 -7.67 6.26
C SER A 53 -23.75 -8.38 6.72
N TYR A 54 -24.45 -7.74 7.65
CA TYR A 54 -25.79 -8.13 8.10
C TYR A 54 -26.79 -7.08 7.61
N LEU A 55 -28.10 -7.37 7.70
CA LEU A 55 -29.19 -6.51 7.20
C LEU A 55 -29.11 -5.03 7.67
N PHE A 56 -28.53 -4.78 8.84
CA PHE A 56 -28.45 -3.43 9.43
C PHE A 56 -27.08 -3.11 10.05
N PHE A 57 -26.08 -3.96 9.84
CA PHE A 57 -24.77 -3.81 10.48
C PHE A 57 -23.70 -4.51 9.68
N THR A 58 -22.59 -3.83 9.46
CA THR A 58 -21.40 -4.42 8.82
C THR A 58 -20.27 -4.51 9.84
N LYS A 59 -19.64 -5.67 9.92
CA LYS A 59 -18.38 -5.86 10.65
C LYS A 59 -17.26 -5.99 9.65
N ALA A 60 -16.33 -5.05 9.69
CA ALA A 60 -15.10 -5.10 8.91
C ALA A 60 -13.90 -5.30 9.84
N LYS A 61 -13.09 -6.29 9.54
CA LYS A 61 -11.81 -6.53 10.18
C LYS A 61 -10.74 -6.50 9.11
N PHE A 62 -9.72 -5.70 9.32
CA PHE A 62 -8.51 -5.69 8.52
C PHE A 62 -7.33 -6.09 9.39
N ASP A 63 -6.42 -6.88 8.85
CA ASP A 63 -5.15 -7.22 9.46
C ASP A 63 -4.05 -6.75 8.52
N ILE A 64 -3.32 -5.73 8.95
CA ILE A 64 -2.22 -5.13 8.18
C ILE A 64 -0.98 -5.94 8.48
N CYS A 65 -0.50 -6.64 7.47
CA CYS A 65 0.74 -7.38 7.50
C CYS A 65 1.88 -6.50 6.98
N TYR A 66 3.00 -6.45 7.70
CA TYR A 66 4.17 -5.68 7.31
C TYR A 66 5.45 -6.48 7.52
N ALA A 67 6.44 -6.24 6.65
CA ALA A 67 7.73 -6.89 6.76
C ALA A 67 8.56 -6.32 7.93
N GLU A 68 9.41 -7.16 8.53
CA GLU A 68 10.38 -6.71 9.52
C GLU A 68 11.37 -5.70 8.92
N ASN A 69 11.72 -5.90 7.66
CA ASN A 69 12.70 -5.07 6.97
C ASN A 69 12.19 -4.60 5.61
N TYR A 70 12.64 -3.42 5.19
CA TYR A 70 12.38 -2.89 3.86
C TYR A 70 13.68 -2.47 3.16
N PHE A 71 13.77 -2.79 1.88
CA PHE A 71 14.81 -2.34 0.96
C PHE A 71 14.23 -2.41 -0.48
N ILE A 72 14.81 -1.66 -1.39
CA ILE A 72 14.37 -1.72 -2.79
C ILE A 72 15.06 -2.89 -3.47
N ASP A 73 14.27 -3.88 -3.86
CA ASP A 73 14.70 -5.02 -4.67
C ASP A 73 14.27 -4.87 -6.14
N GLU A 74 14.53 -5.89 -6.94
CA GLU A 74 14.15 -5.89 -8.36
C GLU A 74 12.62 -5.78 -8.57
N SER A 75 11.82 -6.30 -7.64
CA SER A 75 10.35 -6.22 -7.71
C SER A 75 9.88 -4.79 -7.46
N GLU A 76 10.44 -4.15 -6.43
CA GLU A 76 10.16 -2.76 -6.10
C GLU A 76 10.59 -1.81 -7.23
N GLU A 77 11.76 -2.04 -7.84
CA GLU A 77 12.23 -1.27 -9.00
C GLU A 77 11.26 -1.37 -10.20
N LYS A 78 10.75 -2.58 -10.48
CA LYS A 78 9.74 -2.78 -11.54
C LYS A 78 8.43 -2.05 -11.22
N MET A 79 8.01 -2.11 -9.97
CA MET A 79 6.84 -1.38 -9.49
C MET A 79 7.01 0.13 -9.71
N PHE A 80 8.09 0.73 -9.26
CA PHE A 80 8.35 2.17 -9.41
C PHE A 80 8.44 2.60 -10.88
N LYS A 81 9.05 1.76 -11.72
CA LYS A 81 9.08 1.99 -13.17
C LYS A 81 7.67 1.96 -13.78
N ALA A 82 6.82 1.04 -13.34
CA ALA A 82 5.44 0.97 -13.79
C ALA A 82 4.63 2.19 -13.33
N LEU A 83 4.81 2.66 -12.09
CA LEU A 83 4.18 3.89 -11.57
C LEU A 83 4.58 5.12 -12.37
N LYS A 84 5.87 5.26 -12.70
CA LYS A 84 6.34 6.34 -13.57
C LYS A 84 5.68 6.29 -14.95
N GLY A 85 5.55 5.11 -15.53
CA GLY A 85 4.93 4.92 -16.85
C GLY A 85 3.42 5.18 -16.89
N LEU A 86 2.69 4.86 -15.81
CA LEU A 86 1.23 4.95 -15.74
C LEU A 86 0.71 6.26 -15.17
N HIS A 87 1.43 6.84 -14.21
CA HIS A 87 0.97 7.95 -13.39
C HIS A 87 1.86 9.19 -13.48
N ASP A 88 2.96 9.13 -14.25
CA ASP A 88 4.00 10.17 -14.30
C ASP A 88 4.57 10.48 -12.88
N PHE A 89 4.62 9.44 -12.05
CA PHE A 89 5.12 9.52 -10.68
C PHE A 89 6.51 8.91 -10.58
N ASP A 90 7.52 9.75 -10.41
CA ASP A 90 8.92 9.34 -10.25
C ASP A 90 9.35 9.43 -8.78
N ILE A 91 9.37 8.27 -8.10
CA ILE A 91 9.76 8.19 -6.69
C ILE A 91 11.22 8.61 -6.45
N TYR A 92 12.10 8.38 -7.44
CA TYR A 92 13.52 8.77 -7.33
C TYR A 92 13.70 10.28 -7.45
N GLU A 93 12.95 10.93 -8.34
CA GLU A 93 12.92 12.38 -8.46
C GLU A 93 12.39 13.00 -7.16
N MET A 94 11.28 12.49 -6.64
CA MET A 94 10.72 12.93 -5.37
C MET A 94 11.69 12.73 -4.20
N ALA A 95 12.39 11.60 -4.10
CA ALA A 95 13.38 11.36 -3.05
C ALA A 95 14.51 12.40 -3.09
N ASN A 96 14.96 12.76 -4.30
CA ASN A 96 15.96 13.78 -4.49
C ASN A 96 15.46 15.18 -4.12
N ASP A 97 14.22 15.53 -4.49
CA ASP A 97 13.63 16.85 -4.21
C ASP A 97 13.42 17.10 -2.70
N TYR A 98 13.14 16.05 -1.94
CA TYR A 98 12.95 16.12 -0.49
C TYR A 98 14.21 15.73 0.31
N GLU A 99 15.33 15.44 -0.36
CA GLU A 99 16.60 15.04 0.26
C GLU A 99 16.46 13.85 1.22
N VAL A 100 15.63 12.85 0.85
CA VAL A 100 15.41 11.63 1.64
C VAL A 100 15.84 10.39 0.86
N ASP A 101 16.07 9.30 1.59
CA ASP A 101 16.36 8.02 0.96
C ASP A 101 15.12 7.50 0.23
N VAL A 102 15.32 6.96 -0.97
CA VAL A 102 14.21 6.44 -1.79
C VAL A 102 13.47 5.30 -1.10
N GLU A 103 14.14 4.53 -0.25
CA GLU A 103 13.52 3.48 0.57
C GLU A 103 12.50 4.06 1.56
N VAL A 104 12.72 5.27 2.09
CA VAL A 104 11.76 5.96 2.97
C VAL A 104 10.46 6.25 2.21
N LEU A 105 10.56 6.76 0.99
CA LEU A 105 9.39 6.97 0.12
C LEU A 105 8.75 5.64 -0.30
N GLY A 106 9.53 4.61 -0.55
CA GLY A 106 9.05 3.26 -0.86
C GLY A 106 8.19 2.69 0.27
N ILE A 107 8.64 2.80 1.52
CA ILE A 107 7.86 2.42 2.71
C ILE A 107 6.52 3.15 2.75
N MET A 108 6.54 4.47 2.60
CA MET A 108 5.32 5.29 2.62
C MET A 108 4.36 4.88 1.52
N PHE A 109 4.85 4.81 0.28
CA PHE A 109 4.03 4.47 -0.87
C PHE A 109 3.41 3.08 -0.71
N SER A 110 4.22 2.06 -0.44
CA SER A 110 3.75 0.67 -0.35
C SER A 110 2.69 0.51 0.75
N PHE A 111 2.89 1.18 1.89
CA PHE A 111 1.91 1.12 2.97
C PHE A 111 0.63 1.90 2.66
N LEU A 112 0.75 3.11 2.09
CA LEU A 112 -0.42 3.89 1.66
C LEU A 112 -1.22 3.16 0.59
N HIS A 113 -0.56 2.47 -0.35
CA HIS A 113 -1.22 1.64 -1.35
C HIS A 113 -2.18 0.63 -0.71
N GLU A 114 -1.71 -0.10 0.31
CA GLU A 114 -2.54 -1.06 1.04
C GLU A 114 -3.68 -0.37 1.82
N ILE A 115 -3.43 0.81 2.40
CA ILE A 115 -4.49 1.61 3.06
C ILE A 115 -5.56 2.02 2.06
N PHE A 116 -5.20 2.37 0.83
CA PHE A 116 -6.19 2.74 -0.18
C PHE A 116 -6.97 1.54 -0.72
N HIS A 117 -6.43 0.32 -0.69
CA HIS A 117 -7.23 -0.89 -0.87
C HIS A 117 -8.27 -1.05 0.25
N MET A 118 -7.87 -0.84 1.52
CA MET A 118 -8.81 -0.86 2.64
C MET A 118 -9.92 0.19 2.46
N LYS A 119 -9.56 1.41 2.08
CA LYS A 119 -10.53 2.48 1.76
C LYS A 119 -11.50 2.04 0.67
N GLN A 120 -10.99 1.49 -0.43
CA GLN A 120 -11.81 1.01 -1.54
C GLN A 120 -12.85 -0.03 -1.08
N TYR A 121 -12.42 -0.99 -0.25
CA TYR A 121 -13.31 -2.00 0.30
C TYR A 121 -14.39 -1.41 1.21
N LEU A 122 -14.04 -0.46 2.06
CA LEU A 122 -14.98 0.23 2.93
C LEU A 122 -16.00 1.05 2.13
N ASP A 123 -15.56 1.76 1.11
CA ASP A 123 -16.43 2.53 0.22
C ASP A 123 -17.42 1.62 -0.53
N MET A 124 -16.95 0.49 -1.05
CA MET A 124 -17.80 -0.50 -1.73
C MET A 124 -18.88 -1.07 -0.80
N VAL A 125 -18.49 -1.43 0.43
CA VAL A 125 -19.45 -1.93 1.43
C VAL A 125 -20.48 -0.87 1.77
N HIS A 126 -20.05 0.38 1.92
CA HIS A 126 -20.97 1.50 2.17
C HIS A 126 -21.97 1.72 1.03
N GLU A 127 -21.54 1.54 -0.21
CA GLU A 127 -22.38 1.61 -1.39
C GLU A 127 -23.26 0.36 -1.61
N GLY A 128 -23.19 -0.63 -0.72
CA GLY A 128 -23.92 -1.89 -0.82
C GLY A 128 -23.42 -2.81 -1.95
N LYS A 129 -22.21 -2.60 -2.43
CA LYS A 129 -21.56 -3.43 -3.47
C LYS A 129 -20.90 -4.65 -2.85
N SER A 130 -20.85 -5.74 -3.61
CA SER A 130 -20.16 -6.96 -3.21
C SER A 130 -18.69 -6.92 -3.60
N LEU A 131 -17.80 -7.28 -2.66
CA LEU A 131 -16.37 -7.46 -2.96
C LEU A 131 -16.14 -8.59 -3.97
N ASN A 132 -16.97 -9.63 -3.92
CA ASN A 132 -16.87 -10.74 -4.89
C ASN A 132 -17.09 -10.25 -6.32
N ASP A 133 -18.03 -9.30 -6.55
CA ASP A 133 -18.28 -8.75 -7.88
C ASP A 133 -17.04 -8.03 -8.43
N LEU A 134 -16.28 -7.37 -7.57
CA LEU A 134 -15.03 -6.70 -7.97
C LEU A 134 -13.96 -7.75 -8.34
N THR A 135 -13.76 -8.73 -7.47
CA THR A 135 -12.78 -9.80 -7.68
C THR A 135 -13.09 -10.61 -8.94
N GLU A 136 -14.35 -10.96 -9.17
CA GLU A 136 -14.73 -11.71 -10.38
C GLU A 136 -14.49 -10.91 -11.67
N ARG A 137 -14.78 -9.62 -11.66
CA ARG A 137 -14.59 -8.75 -12.86
C ARG A 137 -13.13 -8.60 -13.26
N THR A 138 -12.22 -8.64 -12.32
CA THR A 138 -10.79 -8.37 -12.55
C THR A 138 -9.93 -9.62 -12.53
N LYS A 139 -10.48 -10.76 -12.11
CA LYS A 139 -9.78 -12.04 -12.04
C LYS A 139 -9.01 -12.38 -13.32
N HIS A 140 -9.60 -12.17 -14.49
CA HIS A 140 -8.95 -12.48 -15.76
C HIS A 140 -7.70 -11.62 -16.01
N LEU A 141 -7.63 -10.41 -15.46
CA LEU A 141 -6.46 -9.53 -15.57
C LEU A 141 -5.31 -10.05 -14.68
N TYR A 142 -5.62 -10.48 -13.45
CA TYR A 142 -4.64 -11.13 -12.57
C TYR A 142 -4.14 -12.45 -13.19
N ASP A 143 -5.04 -13.25 -13.78
CA ASP A 143 -4.65 -14.49 -14.48
C ASP A 143 -3.71 -14.21 -15.68
N GLU A 144 -3.85 -13.05 -16.35
CA GLU A 144 -2.94 -12.61 -17.42
C GLU A 144 -1.58 -12.17 -16.86
N VAL A 145 -1.54 -11.44 -15.75
CA VAL A 145 -0.28 -11.09 -15.07
C VAL A 145 0.49 -12.36 -14.70
N ASP A 146 -0.16 -13.27 -14.00
CA ASP A 146 0.42 -14.57 -13.62
C ASP A 146 1.00 -15.33 -14.81
N LYS A 147 0.33 -15.25 -15.97
CA LYS A 147 0.78 -15.91 -17.19
C LYS A 147 2.02 -15.24 -17.76
N LEU A 148 2.12 -13.91 -17.73
CA LEU A 148 3.30 -13.18 -18.16
C LEU A 148 4.51 -13.56 -17.29
N GLU A 149 4.34 -13.53 -15.97
CA GLU A 149 5.40 -13.84 -15.01
C GLU A 149 5.90 -15.28 -15.11
N ARG A 150 4.99 -16.26 -15.27
CA ARG A 150 5.37 -17.66 -15.52
C ARG A 150 6.15 -17.85 -16.81
N ASN A 151 6.00 -16.96 -17.79
CA ASN A 151 6.75 -16.95 -19.03
C ASN A 151 8.05 -16.11 -18.95
N GLY A 152 8.42 -15.62 -17.76
CA GLY A 152 9.60 -14.79 -17.55
C GLY A 152 9.46 -13.37 -18.12
N GLN A 153 8.23 -12.90 -18.35
CA GLN A 153 7.93 -11.55 -18.82
C GLN A 153 7.53 -10.67 -17.63
N ASP A 154 7.87 -9.38 -17.72
CA ASP A 154 7.48 -8.41 -16.71
C ASP A 154 5.98 -8.11 -16.80
N GLY A 155 5.22 -8.49 -15.75
CA GLY A 155 3.80 -8.25 -15.61
C GLY A 155 3.45 -6.94 -14.90
N SER A 156 4.43 -6.21 -14.36
CA SER A 156 4.21 -5.09 -13.44
C SER A 156 3.32 -3.98 -14.01
N LEU A 157 3.53 -3.63 -15.29
CA LEU A 157 2.71 -2.60 -15.95
C LEU A 157 1.25 -3.03 -16.09
N LEU A 158 1.01 -4.29 -16.46
CA LEU A 158 -0.35 -4.84 -16.55
C LEU A 158 -0.99 -4.91 -15.16
N TYR A 159 -0.26 -5.42 -14.15
CA TYR A 159 -0.72 -5.48 -12.77
C TYR A 159 -1.19 -4.11 -12.29
N ARG A 160 -0.34 -3.08 -12.39
CA ARG A 160 -0.66 -1.72 -11.95
C ARG A 160 -1.75 -1.04 -12.79
N SER A 161 -2.08 -1.56 -13.99
CA SER A 161 -3.21 -1.07 -14.81
C SER A 161 -4.56 -1.66 -14.38
N ILE A 162 -4.59 -2.70 -13.55
CA ILE A 162 -5.82 -3.29 -13.00
C ILE A 162 -6.57 -2.20 -12.21
N PRO A 163 -7.89 -2.04 -12.40
CA PRO A 163 -8.64 -0.92 -11.81
C PRO A 163 -8.50 -0.78 -10.28
N GLN A 164 -8.40 -1.89 -9.55
CA GLN A 164 -8.20 -1.86 -8.10
C GLN A 164 -6.82 -1.32 -7.73
N GLU A 165 -5.77 -1.86 -8.38
CA GLU A 165 -4.39 -1.45 -8.16
C GLU A 165 -4.20 0.02 -8.53
N ARG A 166 -4.74 0.42 -9.69
CA ARG A 166 -4.69 1.81 -10.13
C ARG A 166 -5.39 2.77 -9.17
N PHE A 167 -6.51 2.36 -8.56
CA PHE A 167 -7.19 3.16 -7.55
C PHE A 167 -6.30 3.33 -6.31
N ALA A 168 -5.69 2.26 -5.84
CA ALA A 168 -4.80 2.27 -4.69
C ALA A 168 -3.54 3.11 -4.97
N ASP A 169 -2.92 2.93 -6.14
CA ASP A 169 -1.77 3.73 -6.58
C ASP A 169 -2.06 5.22 -6.58
N LEU A 170 -3.14 5.65 -7.24
CA LEU A 170 -3.50 7.06 -7.32
C LEU A 170 -3.81 7.66 -5.96
N GLY A 171 -4.53 6.92 -5.11
CA GLY A 171 -4.81 7.35 -3.75
C GLY A 171 -3.52 7.52 -2.93
N ALA A 172 -2.62 6.55 -3.01
CA ALA A 172 -1.32 6.59 -2.33
C ALA A 172 -0.45 7.76 -2.82
N ILE A 173 -0.37 7.97 -4.13
CA ILE A 173 0.42 9.07 -4.74
C ILE A 173 -0.13 10.43 -4.28
N ILE A 174 -1.44 10.66 -4.40
CA ILE A 174 -2.05 11.93 -4.01
C ILE A 174 -1.81 12.21 -2.53
N PHE A 175 -2.07 11.23 -1.67
CA PHE A 175 -1.88 11.39 -0.23
C PHE A 175 -0.40 11.61 0.14
N LEU A 176 0.50 10.86 -0.50
CA LEU A 176 1.94 11.02 -0.31
C LEU A 176 2.42 12.43 -0.67
N VAL A 177 1.98 12.96 -1.81
CA VAL A 177 2.33 14.31 -2.26
C VAL A 177 1.78 15.38 -1.33
N ASP A 178 0.51 15.25 -0.91
CA ASP A 178 -0.16 16.24 -0.06
C ASP A 178 0.39 16.29 1.37
N HIS A 179 0.93 15.17 1.89
CA HIS A 179 1.36 15.00 3.29
C HIS A 179 2.82 14.56 3.44
N ILE A 180 3.66 14.85 2.45
CA ILE A 180 5.03 14.32 2.37
C ILE A 180 5.86 14.65 3.60
N GLY A 181 5.75 15.86 4.15
CA GLY A 181 6.52 16.31 5.31
C GLY A 181 6.18 15.50 6.57
N GLU A 182 4.89 15.36 6.89
CA GLU A 182 4.41 14.61 8.04
C GLU A 182 4.77 13.11 7.93
N LEU A 183 4.68 12.56 6.72
CA LEU A 183 5.03 11.17 6.44
C LEU A 183 6.52 10.92 6.61
N ILE A 184 7.39 11.83 6.15
CA ILE A 184 8.84 11.74 6.37
C ILE A 184 9.13 11.72 7.86
N ASP A 185 8.55 12.64 8.62
CA ASP A 185 8.76 12.73 10.07
C ASP A 185 8.31 11.44 10.78
N ILE A 186 7.17 10.88 10.41
CA ILE A 186 6.67 9.62 10.97
C ILE A 186 7.64 8.47 10.69
N VAL A 187 8.04 8.29 9.43
CA VAL A 187 8.90 7.16 9.05
C VAL A 187 10.28 7.31 9.67
N GLN A 188 10.93 8.46 9.52
CA GLN A 188 12.29 8.68 10.05
C GLN A 188 12.36 8.58 11.58
N SER A 189 11.28 8.92 12.28
CA SER A 189 11.21 8.77 13.74
C SER A 189 11.03 7.34 14.22
N ASN A 190 10.63 6.42 13.33
CA ASN A 190 10.20 5.07 13.67
C ASN A 190 10.93 3.96 12.90
N VAL A 191 11.93 4.27 12.09
CA VAL A 191 12.74 3.25 11.40
C VAL A 191 14.20 3.32 11.84
N GLU A 192 14.90 2.20 11.76
CA GLU A 192 16.34 2.09 12.00
C GLU A 192 17.04 1.60 10.74
N VAL A 193 18.17 2.21 10.40
CA VAL A 193 19.03 1.71 9.31
C VAL A 193 19.86 0.54 9.85
N VAL A 194 19.61 -0.67 9.35
CA VAL A 194 20.23 -1.90 9.87
C VAL A 194 21.35 -2.47 9.02
N GLY A 195 21.56 -1.93 7.81
CA GLY A 195 22.67 -2.36 6.96
C GLY A 195 22.95 -1.38 5.83
N LEU A 196 24.23 -1.25 5.53
CA LEU A 196 24.73 -0.73 4.25
C LEU A 196 25.44 -1.92 3.63
N GLU A 197 24.81 -2.64 2.70
CA GLU A 197 25.57 -3.56 1.87
C GLU A 197 26.41 -2.73 0.92
N GLU A 198 27.73 -2.78 1.12
CA GLU A 198 28.68 -2.24 0.15
C GLU A 198 28.56 -3.07 -1.13
N ALA A 199 28.25 -2.39 -2.22
CA ALA A 199 28.16 -2.98 -3.55
C ALA A 199 29.56 -3.30 -4.13
#